data_ba4b7278038244c57e48e46de97f954f
#
_entry.id   ba4b7278038244c57e48e46de97f954f
#
_cell.length_a   1.000
_cell.length_b   1.000
_cell.length_c   1.000
_cell.angle_alpha   90.00
_cell.angle_beta   90.00
_cell.angle_gamma   90.00
#
_symmetry.space_group_name_H-M   'P 1'
#
loop_
_entity.id
_entity.type
_entity.pdbx_description
1 polymer ?
#
loop_
_entity_poly.entity_id
_entity_poly.type
_entity_poly.pdbx_seq_one_letter_code
_entity_poly.pdbx_strand_id
1 'polypeptide(L)'
;MATYCIGDIQGCFDELEHLLRVINYDHGRDHLWFVGDLVNRGSKSLEVLRFIKRLPNTRVVLGNHDLHLLNFYHNIVDFESEHLEQILAAPDGLELIKWLRKQPLLYYDANHNCALVHAGVYPGWELQEAIAYAHEVEAVLQGESFLDFLKNLYGNEPSSWSNDLRGYNRLRFIVNSFTRMRFCDAQGKLEFVTAGNVDTAPKGFLPWFKIPWRKTKNVKIVFGHWAALRGVADEPNVFALDTGCVYGESLTAMRLEDGVRFSVKR
;
A
#
# COMPACT_ATOMS: atom_id res chain seq x y z
N MET A 1 3.37 15.54 19.78
CA MET A 1 3.20 15.30 18.33
C MET A 1 3.72 13.91 18.07
N ALA A 2 2.87 13.03 17.61
CA ALA A 2 3.22 11.66 17.29
C ALA A 2 2.84 11.35 15.83
N THR A 3 3.55 10.42 15.20
CA THR A 3 3.26 9.92 13.86
C THR A 3 2.82 8.46 13.96
N TYR A 4 1.59 8.17 13.59
CA TYR A 4 1.05 6.82 13.62
C TYR A 4 0.92 6.28 12.20
N CYS A 5 1.60 5.17 11.91
CA CYS A 5 1.44 4.42 10.67
C CYS A 5 0.36 3.35 10.87
N ILE A 6 -0.65 3.33 10.00
CA ILE A 6 -1.83 2.46 10.12
C ILE A 6 -1.81 1.45 8.97
N GLY A 7 -2.03 0.18 9.31
CA GLY A 7 -2.12 -0.93 8.35
C GLY A 7 -3.37 -0.90 7.49
N ASP A 8 -3.54 -1.92 6.65
CA ASP A 8 -4.63 -2.06 5.68
C ASP A 8 -5.99 -1.99 6.34
N ILE A 9 -6.80 -1.01 5.94
CA ILE A 9 -8.13 -0.78 6.51
C ILE A 9 -9.18 -1.59 5.77
N GLN A 10 -9.13 -1.61 4.46
CA GLN A 10 -10.03 -2.36 3.57
C GLN A 10 -11.51 -2.24 3.98
N GLY A 11 -11.99 -1.00 4.21
CA GLY A 11 -13.38 -0.74 4.60
C GLY A 11 -13.76 -1.09 6.04
N CYS A 12 -12.81 -1.38 6.94
CA CYS A 12 -13.02 -1.61 8.37
C CYS A 12 -13.06 -0.27 9.13
N PHE A 13 -14.10 0.51 8.91
CA PHE A 13 -14.21 1.88 9.42
C PHE A 13 -14.40 1.94 10.95
N ASP A 14 -15.19 1.01 11.51
CA ASP A 14 -15.46 0.99 12.95
C ASP A 14 -14.18 0.68 13.73
N GLU A 15 -13.37 -0.23 13.20
CA GLU A 15 -12.07 -0.56 13.77
C GLU A 15 -11.09 0.62 13.66
N LEU A 16 -11.13 1.38 12.55
CA LEU A 16 -10.34 2.60 12.43
C LEU A 16 -10.73 3.63 13.50
N GLU A 17 -12.02 3.92 13.68
CA GLU A 17 -12.48 4.84 14.71
C GLU A 17 -12.10 4.36 16.12
N HIS A 18 -12.22 3.04 16.38
CA HIS A 18 -11.82 2.46 17.66
C HIS A 18 -10.30 2.60 17.87
N LEU A 19 -9.49 2.30 16.86
CA LEU A 19 -8.03 2.44 16.95
C LEU A 19 -7.61 3.88 17.24
N LEU A 20 -8.24 4.87 16.60
CA LEU A 20 -7.97 6.29 16.85
C LEU A 20 -8.31 6.70 18.29
N ARG A 21 -9.36 6.13 18.89
CA ARG A 21 -9.66 6.32 20.31
C ARG A 21 -8.60 5.68 21.22
N VAL A 22 -8.16 4.45 20.91
CA VAL A 22 -7.14 3.73 21.67
C VAL A 22 -5.81 4.48 21.71
N ILE A 23 -5.39 5.07 20.57
CA ILE A 23 -4.15 5.87 20.53
C ILE A 23 -4.33 7.30 21.03
N ASN A 24 -5.53 7.69 21.46
CA ASN A 24 -5.87 9.07 21.84
C ASN A 24 -5.45 10.09 20.77
N TYR A 25 -5.78 9.80 19.51
CA TYR A 25 -5.42 10.63 18.37
C TYR A 25 -5.94 12.06 18.49
N ASP A 26 -5.06 13.02 18.34
CA ASP A 26 -5.36 14.45 18.32
C ASP A 26 -5.06 15.03 16.92
N HIS A 27 -6.13 15.33 16.16
CA HIS A 27 -6.05 15.85 14.80
C HIS A 27 -5.33 17.21 14.66
N GLY A 28 -5.22 17.99 15.73
CA GLY A 28 -4.48 19.26 15.76
C GLY A 28 -2.98 19.09 15.98
N ARG A 29 -2.53 17.92 16.41
CA ARG A 29 -1.17 17.68 16.84
C ARG A 29 -0.49 16.50 16.16
N ASP A 30 -1.21 15.40 15.92
CA ASP A 30 -0.63 14.13 15.49
C ASP A 30 -0.77 13.92 13.99
N HIS A 31 0.09 13.06 13.43
CA HIS A 31 0.11 12.69 12.02
C HIS A 31 -0.37 11.25 11.83
N LEU A 32 -1.15 11.00 10.78
CA LEU A 32 -1.56 9.66 10.39
C LEU A 32 -0.99 9.31 9.01
N TRP A 33 -0.31 8.18 8.94
CA TRP A 33 0.22 7.61 7.71
C TRP A 33 -0.46 6.28 7.41
N PHE A 34 -1.02 6.13 6.23
CA PHE A 34 -1.77 4.94 5.81
C PHE A 34 -0.99 4.17 4.74
N VAL A 35 -0.77 2.89 4.97
CA VAL A 35 0.00 2.02 4.07
C VAL A 35 -0.73 1.64 2.79
N GLY A 36 -1.90 2.21 2.53
CA GLY A 36 -2.77 1.86 1.39
C GLY A 36 -3.82 0.82 1.72
N ASP A 37 -4.49 0.33 0.67
CA ASP A 37 -5.63 -0.56 0.78
C ASP A 37 -6.68 -0.02 1.76
N LEU A 38 -7.12 1.21 1.48
CA LEU A 38 -8.17 1.87 2.26
C LEU A 38 -9.54 1.20 2.05
N VAL A 39 -9.75 0.64 0.87
CA VAL A 39 -11.05 0.20 0.35
C VAL A 39 -11.08 -1.28 -0.01
N ASN A 40 -12.27 -1.74 -0.41
CA ASN A 40 -12.59 -3.09 -0.84
C ASN A 40 -12.75 -4.08 0.34
N ARG A 41 -13.41 -5.22 0.09
CA ARG A 41 -13.69 -6.32 1.01
C ARG A 41 -14.59 -5.97 2.20
N GLY A 42 -14.25 -4.98 3.00
CA GLY A 42 -15.07 -4.50 4.12
C GLY A 42 -16.20 -3.59 3.66
N SER A 43 -17.24 -3.48 4.47
CA SER A 43 -18.54 -2.89 4.08
C SER A 43 -18.57 -1.35 4.07
N LYS A 44 -17.56 -0.69 4.66
CA LYS A 44 -17.60 0.77 4.88
C LYS A 44 -16.48 1.52 4.13
N SER A 45 -16.20 1.12 2.88
CA SER A 45 -15.16 1.72 2.05
C SER A 45 -15.42 3.21 1.76
N LEU A 46 -16.67 3.59 1.56
CA LEU A 46 -17.08 4.97 1.32
C LEU A 46 -16.79 5.86 2.55
N GLU A 47 -17.13 5.37 3.73
CA GLU A 47 -16.90 6.06 5.00
C GLU A 47 -15.41 6.27 5.25
N VAL A 48 -14.59 5.24 5.00
CA VAL A 48 -13.13 5.31 5.12
C VAL A 48 -12.56 6.42 4.22
N LEU A 49 -12.94 6.45 2.94
CA LEU A 49 -12.44 7.48 2.01
C LEU A 49 -12.84 8.89 2.45
N ARG A 50 -14.12 9.08 2.81
CA ARG A 50 -14.64 10.36 3.28
C ARG A 50 -13.93 10.84 4.53
N PHE A 51 -13.71 9.93 5.47
CA PHE A 51 -13.05 10.23 6.73
C PHE A 51 -11.59 10.66 6.50
N ILE A 52 -10.79 9.82 5.85
CA ILE A 52 -9.36 10.07 5.65
C ILE A 52 -9.11 11.32 4.81
N LYS A 53 -9.93 11.54 3.75
CA LYS A 53 -9.82 12.75 2.91
C LYS A 53 -9.99 14.05 3.71
N ARG A 54 -10.78 14.05 4.79
CA ARG A 54 -11.04 15.23 5.64
C ARG A 54 -9.99 15.44 6.72
N LEU A 55 -9.20 14.43 7.04
CA LEU A 55 -8.21 14.53 8.10
C LEU A 55 -7.05 15.45 7.70
N PRO A 56 -6.65 16.40 8.56
CA PRO A 56 -5.40 17.14 8.37
C PRO A 56 -4.19 16.23 8.65
N ASN A 57 -3.02 16.66 8.22
CA ASN A 57 -1.73 16.04 8.57
C ASN A 57 -1.67 14.52 8.24
N THR A 58 -2.27 14.11 7.12
CA THR A 58 -2.26 12.72 6.69
C THR A 58 -1.29 12.47 5.53
N ARG A 59 -0.78 11.24 5.45
CA ARG A 59 -0.12 10.68 4.28
C ARG A 59 -0.78 9.35 3.94
N VAL A 60 -1.06 9.15 2.68
CA VAL A 60 -1.64 7.91 2.16
C VAL A 60 -0.78 7.46 1.00
N VAL A 61 -0.44 6.18 0.93
CA VAL A 61 0.11 5.58 -0.30
C VAL A 61 -0.94 4.67 -0.93
N LEU A 62 -0.87 4.47 -2.24
CA LEU A 62 -1.81 3.61 -2.96
C LEU A 62 -1.48 2.14 -2.74
N GLY A 63 -2.49 1.36 -2.36
CA GLY A 63 -2.46 -0.09 -2.37
C GLY A 63 -3.05 -0.68 -3.65
N ASN A 64 -2.95 -2.00 -3.81
CA ASN A 64 -3.51 -2.68 -4.97
C ASN A 64 -5.04 -2.65 -5.00
N HIS A 65 -5.71 -2.64 -3.85
CA HIS A 65 -7.17 -2.47 -3.78
C HIS A 65 -7.61 -1.04 -4.10
N ASP A 66 -6.82 -0.04 -3.76
CA ASP A 66 -7.08 1.35 -4.14
C ASP A 66 -6.97 1.52 -5.67
N LEU A 67 -5.94 0.95 -6.30
CA LEU A 67 -5.81 0.91 -7.75
C LEU A 67 -6.92 0.12 -8.43
N HIS A 68 -7.39 -0.96 -7.78
CA HIS A 68 -8.53 -1.74 -8.25
C HIS A 68 -9.82 -0.91 -8.23
N LEU A 69 -10.05 -0.10 -7.21
CA LEU A 69 -11.18 0.84 -7.18
C LEU A 69 -11.13 1.84 -8.34
N LEU A 70 -9.93 2.35 -8.71
CA LEU A 70 -9.80 3.23 -9.88
C LEU A 70 -10.21 2.51 -11.17
N ASN A 71 -9.80 1.25 -11.36
CA ASN A 71 -10.19 0.43 -12.51
C ASN A 71 -11.70 0.15 -12.53
N PHE A 72 -12.26 -0.20 -11.39
CA PHE A 72 -13.69 -0.47 -11.22
C PHE A 72 -14.53 0.77 -11.53
N TYR A 73 -14.17 1.92 -10.97
CA TYR A 73 -14.88 3.19 -11.20
C TYR A 73 -14.92 3.60 -12.67
N HIS A 74 -13.90 3.28 -13.44
CA HIS A 74 -13.82 3.59 -14.87
C HIS A 74 -14.30 2.46 -15.77
N ASN A 75 -14.96 1.43 -15.24
CA ASN A 75 -15.48 0.27 -15.97
C ASN A 75 -14.41 -0.46 -16.80
N ILE A 76 -13.18 -0.52 -16.31
CA ILE A 76 -12.07 -1.22 -16.97
C ILE A 76 -12.05 -2.70 -16.57
N VAL A 77 -12.49 -3.02 -15.38
CA VAL A 77 -12.67 -4.39 -14.88
C VAL A 77 -14.13 -4.64 -14.59
N ASP A 78 -14.59 -5.82 -14.97
CA ASP A 78 -15.90 -6.33 -14.60
C ASP A 78 -15.76 -7.04 -13.25
N PHE A 79 -16.29 -6.43 -12.21
CA PHE A 79 -16.18 -6.93 -10.84
C PHE A 79 -17.40 -6.52 -10.04
N GLU A 80 -18.13 -7.49 -9.52
CA GLU A 80 -19.28 -7.25 -8.67
C GLU A 80 -18.82 -6.98 -7.22
N SER A 81 -19.10 -5.80 -6.71
CA SER A 81 -18.83 -5.42 -5.33
C SER A 81 -19.83 -4.39 -4.84
N GLU A 82 -20.82 -4.84 -4.11
CA GLU A 82 -21.83 -3.97 -3.49
C GLU A 82 -21.17 -2.79 -2.72
N HIS A 83 -20.06 -3.04 -2.05
CA HIS A 83 -19.39 -2.03 -1.23
C HIS A 83 -18.64 -0.98 -2.06
N LEU A 84 -18.12 -1.35 -3.23
CA LEU A 84 -17.49 -0.39 -4.15
C LEU A 84 -18.55 0.36 -4.97
N GLU A 85 -19.66 -0.28 -5.30
CA GLU A 85 -20.80 0.37 -5.99
C GLU A 85 -21.37 1.55 -5.19
N GLN A 86 -21.34 1.49 -3.87
CA GLN A 86 -21.73 2.60 -3.01
C GLN A 86 -20.88 3.86 -3.28
N ILE A 87 -19.59 3.70 -3.63
CA ILE A 87 -18.71 4.82 -3.99
C ILE A 87 -19.10 5.40 -5.34
N LEU A 88 -19.48 4.54 -6.31
CA LEU A 88 -19.95 4.98 -7.64
C LEU A 88 -21.25 5.77 -7.54
N ALA A 89 -22.16 5.31 -6.69
CA ALA A 89 -23.47 5.92 -6.47
C ALA A 89 -23.42 7.18 -5.59
N ALA A 90 -22.31 7.41 -4.87
CA ALA A 90 -22.20 8.53 -3.94
C ALA A 90 -22.12 9.88 -4.69
N PRO A 91 -22.83 10.94 -4.22
CA PRO A 91 -22.78 12.26 -4.83
C PRO A 91 -21.36 12.85 -4.92
N ASP A 92 -20.50 12.49 -4.00
CA ASP A 92 -19.09 12.89 -3.90
C ASP A 92 -18.11 11.83 -4.45
N GLY A 93 -18.61 10.74 -5.03
CA GLY A 93 -17.79 9.61 -5.51
C GLY A 93 -16.68 10.05 -6.46
N LEU A 94 -17.01 10.85 -7.49
CA LEU A 94 -16.00 11.38 -8.42
C LEU A 94 -14.91 12.20 -7.71
N GLU A 95 -15.26 12.96 -6.70
CA GLU A 95 -14.30 13.76 -5.93
C GLU A 95 -13.37 12.87 -5.09
N LEU A 96 -13.92 11.79 -4.50
CA LEU A 96 -13.14 10.79 -3.77
C LEU A 96 -12.15 10.05 -4.69
N ILE A 97 -12.60 9.63 -5.87
CA ILE A 97 -11.75 9.00 -6.89
C ILE A 97 -10.63 9.92 -7.37
N LYS A 98 -10.95 11.18 -7.65
CA LYS A 98 -9.94 12.19 -8.04
C LYS A 98 -8.92 12.43 -6.94
N TRP A 99 -9.34 12.42 -5.68
CA TRP A 99 -8.45 12.54 -4.53
C TRP A 99 -7.56 11.29 -4.38
N LEU A 100 -8.14 10.09 -4.45
CA LEU A 100 -7.41 8.83 -4.32
C LEU A 100 -6.35 8.70 -5.42
N ARG A 101 -6.69 9.03 -6.67
CA ARG A 101 -5.77 8.97 -7.82
C ARG A 101 -4.54 9.88 -7.67
N LYS A 102 -4.59 10.88 -6.81
CA LYS A 102 -3.48 11.80 -6.54
C LYS A 102 -2.54 11.32 -5.43
N GLN A 103 -2.90 10.24 -4.73
CA GLN A 103 -2.05 9.72 -3.68
C GLN A 103 -0.79 9.06 -4.26
N PRO A 104 0.37 9.17 -3.57
CA PRO A 104 1.62 8.58 -4.05
C PRO A 104 1.66 7.05 -3.92
N LEU A 105 2.60 6.40 -4.60
CA LEU A 105 2.97 5.00 -4.40
C LEU A 105 4.02 4.83 -3.30
N LEU A 106 4.84 5.87 -3.09
CA LEU A 106 5.85 5.92 -2.05
C LEU A 106 5.87 7.32 -1.44
N TYR A 107 5.88 7.39 -0.11
CA TYR A 107 6.16 8.62 0.63
C TYR A 107 7.43 8.42 1.46
N TYR A 108 8.40 9.32 1.32
CA TYR A 108 9.63 9.30 2.11
C TYR A 108 9.71 10.50 3.03
N ASP A 109 9.96 10.25 4.31
CA ASP A 109 10.22 11.26 5.33
C ASP A 109 11.68 11.23 5.75
N ALA A 110 12.40 12.30 5.45
CA ALA A 110 13.82 12.40 5.73
C ALA A 110 14.13 12.52 7.23
N ASN A 111 13.22 13.11 8.02
CA ASN A 111 13.43 13.30 9.46
C ASN A 111 13.45 11.97 10.21
N HIS A 112 12.62 11.03 9.81
CA HIS A 112 12.56 9.69 10.39
C HIS A 112 13.40 8.67 9.62
N ASN A 113 13.98 9.05 8.47
CA ASN A 113 14.59 8.15 7.49
C ASN A 113 13.67 6.96 7.18
N CYS A 114 12.42 7.26 6.82
CA CYS A 114 11.34 6.28 6.71
C CYS A 114 10.63 6.40 5.37
N ALA A 115 10.49 5.28 4.67
CA ALA A 115 9.66 5.12 3.48
C ALA A 115 8.36 4.40 3.85
N LEU A 116 7.23 5.02 3.53
CA LEU A 116 5.90 4.43 3.57
C LEU A 116 5.57 3.92 2.18
N VAL A 117 5.23 2.65 2.07
CA VAL A 117 4.86 1.97 0.82
C VAL A 117 3.76 0.95 1.09
N HIS A 118 3.06 0.47 0.06
CA HIS A 118 2.04 -0.54 0.32
C HIS A 118 2.61 -1.95 0.47
N ALA A 119 3.36 -2.49 -0.49
CA ALA A 119 3.87 -3.87 -0.41
C ALA A 119 5.37 -3.96 -0.11
N GLY A 120 6.16 -2.99 -0.56
CA GLY A 120 7.61 -2.98 -0.34
C GLY A 120 8.36 -2.14 -1.35
N VAL A 121 9.68 -2.20 -1.28
CA VAL A 121 10.59 -1.59 -2.26
C VAL A 121 11.41 -2.70 -2.92
N TYR A 122 11.42 -2.73 -4.25
CA TYR A 122 12.17 -3.74 -5.01
C TYR A 122 13.63 -3.79 -4.53
N PRO A 123 14.18 -4.98 -4.20
CA PRO A 123 15.48 -5.08 -3.55
C PRO A 123 16.64 -4.44 -4.32
N GLY A 124 16.55 -4.38 -5.65
CA GLY A 124 17.58 -3.83 -6.53
C GLY A 124 17.58 -2.31 -6.66
N TRP A 125 16.60 -1.62 -6.08
CA TRP A 125 16.55 -0.15 -6.17
C TRP A 125 17.16 0.53 -4.95
N GLU A 126 17.99 1.54 -5.20
CA GLU A 126 18.33 2.53 -4.18
C GLU A 126 17.07 3.35 -3.83
N LEU A 127 17.04 3.98 -2.66
CA LEU A 127 15.89 4.78 -2.24
C LEU A 127 15.55 5.88 -3.27
N GLN A 128 16.55 6.58 -3.79
CA GLN A 128 16.33 7.66 -4.76
C GLN A 128 15.80 7.14 -6.10
N GLU A 129 16.24 5.96 -6.53
CA GLU A 129 15.70 5.28 -7.70
C GLU A 129 14.22 4.90 -7.46
N ALA A 130 13.91 4.33 -6.29
CA ALA A 130 12.54 3.96 -5.92
C ALA A 130 11.59 5.17 -5.92
N ILE A 131 12.04 6.31 -5.36
CA ILE A 131 11.28 7.58 -5.39
C ILE A 131 11.05 8.04 -6.83
N ALA A 132 12.09 8.04 -7.67
CA ALA A 132 11.97 8.45 -9.06
C ALA A 132 10.99 7.54 -9.84
N TYR A 133 11.05 6.22 -9.62
CA TYR A 133 10.14 5.27 -10.27
C TYR A 133 8.70 5.40 -9.78
N ALA A 134 8.49 5.67 -8.50
CA ALA A 134 7.15 6.00 -8.00
C ALA A 134 6.57 7.22 -8.72
N HIS A 135 7.36 8.29 -8.86
CA HIS A 135 6.95 9.50 -9.58
C HIS A 135 6.66 9.25 -11.08
N GLU A 136 7.36 8.32 -11.75
CA GLU A 136 7.03 7.96 -13.14
C GLU A 136 5.56 7.47 -13.27
N VAL A 137 5.14 6.59 -12.36
CA VAL A 137 3.77 6.06 -12.35
C VAL A 137 2.76 7.12 -11.90
N GLU A 138 3.08 7.86 -10.85
CA GLU A 138 2.23 8.93 -10.31
C GLU A 138 1.94 10.00 -11.36
N ALA A 139 2.94 10.37 -12.16
CA ALA A 139 2.77 11.32 -13.28
C ALA A 139 1.78 10.79 -14.33
N VAL A 140 1.82 9.50 -14.66
CA VAL A 140 0.87 8.87 -15.59
C VAL A 140 -0.52 8.77 -14.97
N LEU A 141 -0.63 8.34 -13.71
CA LEU A 141 -1.90 8.28 -12.99
C LEU A 141 -2.57 9.65 -12.92
N GLN A 142 -1.81 10.73 -12.73
CA GLN A 142 -2.33 12.10 -12.62
C GLN A 142 -2.51 12.78 -13.98
N GLY A 143 -1.89 12.26 -15.05
CA GLY A 143 -1.92 12.79 -16.39
C GLY A 143 -3.14 12.39 -17.22
N GLU A 144 -3.15 12.77 -18.49
CA GLU A 144 -4.22 12.49 -19.44
C GLU A 144 -4.29 11.00 -19.85
N SER A 145 -3.15 10.31 -19.85
CA SER A 145 -3.03 8.91 -20.26
C SER A 145 -3.43 7.91 -19.19
N PHE A 146 -4.00 8.35 -18.07
CA PHE A 146 -4.26 7.46 -16.93
C PHE A 146 -5.23 6.32 -17.25
N LEU A 147 -6.24 6.54 -18.08
CA LEU A 147 -7.18 5.49 -18.48
C LEU A 147 -6.50 4.38 -19.29
N ASP A 148 -5.61 4.74 -20.21
CA ASP A 148 -4.87 3.75 -20.98
C ASP A 148 -3.86 3.00 -20.10
N PHE A 149 -3.27 3.67 -19.12
CA PHE A 149 -2.44 3.01 -18.13
C PHE A 149 -3.25 2.03 -17.28
N LEU A 150 -4.42 2.41 -16.76
CA LEU A 150 -5.28 1.54 -15.97
C LEU A 150 -5.69 0.28 -16.75
N LYS A 151 -6.02 0.38 -18.06
CA LYS A 151 -6.30 -0.78 -18.92
C LYS A 151 -5.11 -1.75 -19.04
N ASN A 152 -3.89 -1.25 -18.89
CA ASN A 152 -2.65 -2.03 -19.01
C ASN A 152 -2.01 -2.35 -17.64
N LEU A 153 -2.69 -2.02 -16.53
CA LEU A 153 -2.16 -2.17 -15.19
C LEU A 153 -1.97 -3.63 -14.79
N TYR A 154 -2.96 -4.48 -15.09
CA TYR A 154 -2.97 -5.87 -14.65
C TYR A 154 -1.98 -6.75 -15.42
N GLY A 155 -1.46 -7.73 -14.72
CA GLY A 155 -0.56 -8.75 -15.24
C GLY A 155 0.65 -8.97 -14.32
N ASN A 156 1.26 -10.15 -14.43
CA ASN A 156 2.42 -10.53 -13.63
C ASN A 156 3.74 -10.33 -14.37
N GLU A 157 3.66 -9.99 -15.65
CA GLU A 157 4.86 -9.75 -16.50
C GLU A 157 4.96 -8.26 -16.88
N PRO A 158 6.21 -7.75 -16.92
CA PRO A 158 7.47 -8.43 -16.61
C PRO A 158 7.61 -8.70 -15.11
N SER A 159 8.23 -9.83 -14.76
CA SER A 159 8.51 -10.21 -13.36
C SER A 159 9.97 -9.92 -12.94
N SER A 160 10.80 -9.44 -13.86
CA SER A 160 12.19 -9.02 -13.59
C SER A 160 12.43 -7.58 -14.04
N TRP A 161 13.19 -6.85 -13.23
CA TRP A 161 13.58 -5.47 -13.56
C TRP A 161 14.70 -5.42 -14.58
N SER A 162 14.58 -4.51 -15.52
CA SER A 162 15.68 -4.04 -16.38
C SER A 162 15.52 -2.55 -16.60
N ASN A 163 16.64 -1.83 -16.65
CA ASN A 163 16.64 -0.42 -17.02
C ASN A 163 16.17 -0.18 -18.46
N ASP A 164 16.14 -1.25 -19.28
CA ASP A 164 15.65 -1.22 -20.66
C ASP A 164 14.13 -1.38 -20.79
N LEU A 165 13.42 -1.66 -19.69
CA LEU A 165 11.96 -1.68 -19.71
C LEU A 165 11.41 -0.31 -20.13
N ARG A 166 10.39 -0.33 -21.00
CA ARG A 166 9.73 0.88 -21.54
C ARG A 166 8.20 0.72 -21.51
N GLY A 167 7.51 1.84 -21.61
CA GLY A 167 6.06 1.89 -21.73
C GLY A 167 5.35 1.18 -20.58
N TYR A 168 4.22 0.53 -20.87
CA TYR A 168 3.39 -0.11 -19.84
C TYR A 168 4.09 -1.27 -19.12
N ASN A 169 5.02 -1.97 -19.75
CA ASN A 169 5.79 -3.02 -19.07
C ASN A 169 6.65 -2.44 -17.94
N ARG A 170 7.30 -1.29 -18.17
CA ARG A 170 8.04 -0.58 -17.12
C ARG A 170 7.13 -0.14 -15.99
N LEU A 171 6.05 0.55 -16.30
CA LEU A 171 5.11 1.06 -15.31
C LEU A 171 4.46 -0.06 -14.51
N ARG A 172 4.10 -1.18 -15.16
CA ARG A 172 3.52 -2.36 -14.50
C ARG A 172 4.49 -3.00 -13.51
N PHE A 173 5.76 -3.15 -13.88
CA PHE A 173 6.75 -3.67 -12.94
C PHE A 173 6.89 -2.77 -11.71
N ILE A 174 6.95 -1.46 -11.93
CA ILE A 174 7.05 -0.48 -10.84
C ILE A 174 5.84 -0.59 -9.89
N VAL A 175 4.62 -0.56 -10.44
CA VAL A 175 3.39 -0.70 -9.63
C VAL A 175 3.36 -2.02 -8.89
N ASN A 176 3.62 -3.14 -9.57
CA ASN A 176 3.62 -4.45 -8.94
C ASN A 176 4.64 -4.56 -7.80
N SER A 177 5.79 -3.91 -7.94
CA SER A 177 6.80 -3.86 -6.87
C SER A 177 6.29 -3.13 -5.64
N PHE A 178 5.66 -1.95 -5.82
CA PHE A 178 5.15 -1.17 -4.69
C PHE A 178 3.85 -1.71 -4.09
N THR A 179 3.02 -2.42 -4.88
CA THR A 179 1.66 -2.75 -4.43
C THR A 179 1.35 -4.24 -4.33
N ARG A 180 2.21 -5.13 -4.86
CA ARG A 180 1.89 -6.57 -4.90
C ARG A 180 3.02 -7.51 -4.49
N MET A 181 4.25 -7.00 -4.40
CA MET A 181 5.44 -7.81 -4.13
C MET A 181 5.38 -8.50 -2.77
N ARG A 182 5.75 -9.79 -2.74
CA ARG A 182 5.99 -10.57 -1.51
C ARG A 182 7.32 -11.29 -1.57
N PHE A 183 7.54 -12.07 -2.62
CA PHE A 183 8.70 -12.92 -2.77
C PHE A 183 9.56 -12.49 -3.97
N CYS A 184 10.86 -12.69 -3.81
CA CYS A 184 11.87 -12.39 -4.83
C CYS A 184 12.93 -13.48 -4.83
N ASP A 185 13.43 -13.88 -6.01
CA ASP A 185 14.55 -14.82 -6.09
C ASP A 185 15.92 -14.12 -5.99
N ALA A 186 16.99 -14.92 -6.02
CA ALA A 186 18.35 -14.39 -5.92
C ALA A 186 18.77 -13.51 -7.12
N GLN A 187 18.07 -13.60 -8.25
CA GLN A 187 18.30 -12.83 -9.46
C GLN A 187 17.42 -11.59 -9.58
N GLY A 188 16.50 -11.40 -8.63
CA GLY A 188 15.59 -10.25 -8.61
C GLY A 188 14.26 -10.48 -9.34
N LYS A 189 13.92 -11.74 -9.68
CA LYS A 189 12.63 -12.06 -10.23
C LYS A 189 11.57 -12.06 -9.13
N LEU A 190 10.46 -11.37 -9.36
CA LEU A 190 9.32 -11.31 -8.45
C LEU A 190 8.36 -12.47 -8.70
N GLU A 191 7.70 -12.91 -7.62
CA GLU A 191 6.64 -13.91 -7.64
C GLU A 191 5.36 -13.29 -7.07
N PHE A 192 4.22 -13.47 -7.76
CA PHE A 192 2.97 -12.77 -7.47
C PHE A 192 1.78 -13.68 -7.15
N VAL A 193 1.97 -15.00 -7.18
CA VAL A 193 0.88 -15.97 -6.99
C VAL A 193 0.75 -16.39 -5.53
N THR A 194 1.89 -16.60 -4.86
CA THR A 194 1.92 -17.07 -3.47
C THR A 194 1.55 -15.95 -2.50
N ALA A 195 0.51 -16.18 -1.70
CA ALA A 195 -0.02 -15.19 -0.76
C ALA A 195 0.05 -15.64 0.72
N GLY A 196 0.66 -16.79 0.99
CA GLY A 196 0.84 -17.32 2.36
C GLY A 196 1.92 -16.59 3.16
N ASN A 197 2.27 -17.14 4.32
CA ASN A 197 3.34 -16.61 5.18
C ASN A 197 4.74 -16.87 4.58
N VAL A 198 5.79 -16.48 5.29
CA VAL A 198 7.19 -16.63 4.82
C VAL A 198 7.57 -18.09 4.51
N ASP A 199 6.98 -19.06 5.20
CA ASP A 199 7.28 -20.50 5.03
C ASP A 199 6.67 -21.08 3.75
N THR A 200 5.75 -20.36 3.12
CA THR A 200 5.12 -20.76 1.85
C THR A 200 5.92 -20.31 0.63
N ALA A 201 7.09 -19.69 0.83
CA ALA A 201 7.93 -19.22 -0.26
C ALA A 201 8.20 -20.33 -1.28
N PRO A 202 8.01 -20.10 -2.57
CA PRO A 202 8.39 -21.07 -3.59
C PRO A 202 9.89 -21.37 -3.53
N LYS A 203 10.28 -22.56 -3.97
CA LYS A 203 11.70 -22.96 -3.95
C LYS A 203 12.57 -21.93 -4.69
N GLY A 204 13.57 -21.42 -4.01
CA GLY A 204 14.50 -20.42 -4.55
C GLY A 204 14.07 -18.97 -4.37
N PHE A 205 12.90 -18.73 -3.77
CA PHE A 205 12.41 -17.39 -3.44
C PHE A 205 12.51 -17.11 -1.95
N LEU A 206 12.69 -15.85 -1.61
CA LEU A 206 12.70 -15.34 -0.25
C LEU A 206 11.71 -14.15 -0.15
N PRO A 207 11.21 -13.82 1.04
CA PRO A 207 10.57 -12.53 1.27
C PRO A 207 11.47 -11.41 0.75
N TRP A 208 10.90 -10.42 0.06
CA TRP A 208 11.68 -9.34 -0.57
C TRP A 208 12.64 -8.65 0.43
N PHE A 209 12.24 -8.54 1.68
CA PHE A 209 13.02 -7.89 2.73
C PHE A 209 14.19 -8.78 3.25
N LYS A 210 14.16 -10.09 3.00
CA LYS A 210 15.25 -11.03 3.34
C LYS A 210 16.30 -11.18 2.22
N ILE A 211 16.14 -10.50 1.09
CA ILE A 211 17.10 -10.56 -0.03
C ILE A 211 18.44 -9.96 0.41
N PRO A 212 19.55 -10.74 0.35
CA PRO A 212 20.83 -10.30 0.94
C PRO A 212 21.45 -9.05 0.32
N TRP A 213 21.17 -8.80 -0.96
CA TRP A 213 21.67 -7.64 -1.70
C TRP A 213 20.66 -6.48 -1.76
N ARG A 214 19.60 -6.48 -0.93
CA ARG A 214 18.64 -5.38 -0.81
C ARG A 214 19.36 -4.06 -0.49
N LYS A 215 19.16 -3.05 -1.33
CA LYS A 215 19.86 -1.77 -1.25
C LYS A 215 19.32 -0.85 -0.16
N THR A 216 18.05 -0.98 0.19
CA THR A 216 17.35 -0.12 1.17
C THR A 216 17.49 -0.58 2.63
N LYS A 217 18.57 -1.31 3.01
CA LYS A 217 18.75 -1.85 4.37
C LYS A 217 18.80 -0.79 5.47
N ASN A 218 19.31 0.39 5.14
CA ASN A 218 19.50 1.50 6.08
C ASN A 218 18.30 2.46 6.15
N VAL A 219 17.21 2.14 5.46
CA VAL A 219 15.95 2.92 5.46
C VAL A 219 14.91 2.15 6.23
N LYS A 220 14.17 2.82 7.10
CA LYS A 220 12.95 2.24 7.70
C LYS A 220 11.89 2.10 6.60
N ILE A 221 11.36 0.91 6.40
CA ILE A 221 10.28 0.66 5.45
C ILE A 221 9.06 0.20 6.24
N VAL A 222 7.99 0.99 6.17
CA VAL A 222 6.69 0.67 6.76
C VAL A 222 5.76 0.26 5.62
N PHE A 223 5.12 -0.91 5.75
CA PHE A 223 4.30 -1.47 4.68
C PHE A 223 3.11 -2.29 5.20
N GLY A 224 2.14 -2.54 4.32
CA GLY A 224 0.93 -3.32 4.52
C GLY A 224 0.88 -4.60 3.67
N HIS A 225 -0.24 -4.80 2.94
CA HIS A 225 -0.42 -5.79 1.88
C HIS A 225 -0.32 -7.27 2.29
N TRP A 226 0.54 -7.63 3.19
CA TRP A 226 0.89 -9.02 3.48
C TRP A 226 0.31 -9.48 4.82
N ALA A 227 -1.02 -9.63 4.87
CA ALA A 227 -1.76 -10.03 6.07
C ALA A 227 -1.23 -11.33 6.72
N ALA A 228 -0.73 -12.27 5.91
CA ALA A 228 -0.20 -13.55 6.40
C ALA A 228 1.07 -13.39 7.25
N LEU A 229 1.74 -12.23 7.23
CA LEU A 229 2.84 -11.91 8.16
C LEU A 229 2.34 -11.59 9.57
N ARG A 230 1.05 -11.29 9.73
CA ARG A 230 0.45 -10.89 11.02
C ARG A 230 1.25 -9.76 11.71
N GLY A 231 1.76 -8.83 10.91
CA GLY A 231 2.57 -7.73 11.38
C GLY A 231 4.03 -8.05 11.73
N VAL A 232 4.54 -9.27 11.45
CA VAL A 232 5.90 -9.68 11.82
C VAL A 232 6.74 -9.90 10.56
N ALA A 233 7.71 -9.01 10.28
CA ALA A 233 8.69 -9.17 9.20
C ALA A 233 10.00 -9.82 9.68
N ASP A 234 10.35 -9.66 10.95
CA ASP A 234 11.59 -10.14 11.57
C ASP A 234 12.84 -9.78 10.74
N GLU A 235 12.94 -8.50 10.40
CA GLU A 235 14.06 -7.90 9.66
C GLU A 235 14.30 -6.47 10.15
N PRO A 236 15.54 -6.07 10.43
CA PRO A 236 15.85 -4.72 10.84
C PRO A 236 15.33 -3.67 9.84
N ASN A 237 14.77 -2.56 10.37
CA ASN A 237 14.21 -1.46 9.60
C ASN A 237 13.03 -1.83 8.67
N VAL A 238 12.33 -2.96 8.91
CA VAL A 238 11.18 -3.39 8.13
C VAL A 238 9.99 -3.62 9.04
N PHE A 239 8.89 -2.90 8.80
CA PHE A 239 7.72 -2.87 9.68
C PHE A 239 6.46 -3.23 8.89
N ALA A 240 6.03 -4.49 8.98
CA ALA A 240 4.75 -4.94 8.44
C ALA A 240 3.61 -4.48 9.36
N LEU A 241 2.53 -3.91 8.80
CA LEU A 241 1.39 -3.42 9.58
C LEU A 241 0.05 -4.02 9.17
N ASP A 242 -0.03 -4.75 8.05
CA ASP A 242 -1.24 -5.50 7.73
C ASP A 242 -1.35 -6.69 8.68
N THR A 243 -2.32 -6.61 9.58
CA THR A 243 -2.62 -7.62 10.59
C THR A 243 -3.97 -8.29 10.34
N GLY A 244 -4.49 -8.18 9.11
CA GLY A 244 -5.64 -8.95 8.65
C GLY A 244 -6.99 -8.49 9.19
N CYS A 245 -7.19 -7.19 9.43
CA CYS A 245 -8.43 -6.66 9.97
C CYS A 245 -9.66 -7.17 9.21
N VAL A 246 -9.67 -7.05 7.89
CA VAL A 246 -10.81 -7.46 7.07
C VAL A 246 -11.10 -8.96 7.11
N TYR A 247 -10.14 -9.76 7.53
CA TYR A 247 -10.26 -11.22 7.71
C TYR A 247 -10.68 -11.64 9.14
N GLY A 248 -11.13 -10.67 9.97
CA GLY A 248 -11.57 -10.95 11.34
C GLY A 248 -10.46 -10.91 12.39
N GLU A 249 -9.28 -10.44 12.01
CA GLU A 249 -8.14 -10.28 12.92
C GLU A 249 -8.11 -8.84 13.48
N SER A 250 -6.99 -8.12 13.38
CA SER A 250 -6.84 -6.81 14.01
C SER A 250 -6.47 -5.72 13.01
N LEU A 251 -6.86 -4.46 13.30
CA LEU A 251 -6.28 -3.27 12.70
C LEU A 251 -5.17 -2.75 13.62
N THR A 252 -4.00 -2.52 13.06
CA THR A 252 -2.80 -2.12 13.83
C THR A 252 -2.28 -0.76 13.40
N ALA A 253 -1.98 0.09 14.38
CA ALA A 253 -1.16 1.29 14.23
C ALA A 253 0.21 1.10 14.89
N MET A 254 1.24 1.69 14.32
CA MET A 254 2.57 1.78 14.92
C MET A 254 2.95 3.26 15.09
N ARG A 255 3.38 3.64 16.28
CA ARG A 255 3.98 4.96 16.50
C ARG A 255 5.42 4.94 15.98
N LEU A 256 5.70 5.82 15.02
CA LEU A 256 6.95 5.79 14.26
C LEU A 256 8.18 6.15 15.09
N GLU A 257 8.00 6.99 16.11
CA GLU A 257 9.07 7.51 16.97
C GLU A 257 9.75 6.42 17.82
N ASP A 258 8.99 5.44 18.27
CA ASP A 258 9.46 4.38 19.18
C ASP A 258 9.08 2.95 18.80
N GLY A 259 8.31 2.79 17.71
CA GLY A 259 7.87 1.50 17.21
C GLY A 259 6.78 0.82 18.04
N VAL A 260 6.18 1.52 19.02
CA VAL A 260 5.09 0.97 19.84
C VAL A 260 3.88 0.72 18.97
N ARG A 261 3.29 -0.47 19.10
CA ARG A 261 2.12 -0.90 18.36
C ARG A 261 0.86 -0.90 19.21
N PHE A 262 -0.23 -0.50 18.57
CA PHE A 262 -1.58 -0.49 19.11
C PHE A 262 -2.47 -1.28 18.16
N SER A 263 -3.31 -2.16 18.67
CA SER A 263 -4.17 -2.98 17.84
C SER A 263 -5.58 -3.07 18.43
N VAL A 264 -6.56 -3.09 17.56
CA VAL A 264 -7.96 -3.35 17.90
C VAL A 264 -8.45 -4.55 17.10
N LYS A 265 -9.17 -5.46 17.75
CA LYS A 265 -9.79 -6.61 17.07
C LYS A 265 -11.05 -6.17 16.33
N ARG A 266 -11.30 -6.83 15.20
CA ARG A 266 -12.56 -6.76 14.50
C ARG A 266 -13.64 -7.56 15.20
#